data_a36d2b22ffe86c178eef1b63fb5c344d
#
_entry.id   a36d2b22ffe86c178eef1b63fb5c344d
#
_cell.length_a   1.000
_cell.length_b   1.000
_cell.length_c   1.000
_cell.angle_alpha   90.00
_cell.angle_beta   90.00
_cell.angle_gamma   90.00
#
_symmetry.space_group_name_H-M   'P 1'
#
loop_
_entity.id
_entity.type
_entity.pdbx_description
1 polymer ?
#
loop_
_entity_poly.entity_id
_entity_poly.type
_entity_poly.pdbx_seq_one_letter_code
_entity_poly.pdbx_strand_id
1 'polypeptide(L)'
;MPQSVLPDSVFKASVKIPYENGLQEIGADGSDVGMQVGAVIQLPDGFTLAPQDRWTDEIKEETEGVYFSQYSDEKSNILLVGPIPGDQHQEIVFPVLSPNPATDSNIHFGKYQVHVGGNRGRGQVYPTGEKSNNTTYTAPASGSVTSIEPGENGATLVTITTTDGESVTETIPVGPALQLGVGDAVEAGAVITNDPNVGGFGQVDAEIVLQDPVRIYGLLAFFAAVALAQIMLVLKKRQIEKVQAAEGV
;
A
#
# COMPACT_ATOMS: atom_id res chain seq x y z
N MET A 1 -7.86 6.05 -6.27
CA MET A 1 -8.27 7.20 -5.46
C MET A 1 -8.77 8.31 -6.37
N PRO A 2 -9.85 9.07 -6.06
CA PRO A 2 -10.32 10.20 -6.86
C PRO A 2 -9.31 11.35 -6.83
N GLN A 3 -9.25 12.13 -7.92
CA GLN A 3 -8.38 13.31 -7.97
C GLN A 3 -8.92 14.49 -7.14
N SER A 4 -10.24 14.54 -6.93
CA SER A 4 -10.87 15.60 -6.16
C SER A 4 -12.10 15.09 -5.42
N VAL A 5 -12.37 15.67 -4.26
CA VAL A 5 -13.52 15.37 -3.41
C VAL A 5 -14.19 16.66 -2.92
N LEU A 6 -15.46 16.57 -2.60
CA LEU A 6 -16.19 17.65 -1.92
C LEU A 6 -16.03 17.51 -0.40
N PRO A 7 -16.23 18.59 0.36
CA PRO A 7 -16.28 18.55 1.82
C PRO A 7 -17.33 17.56 2.32
N ASP A 8 -17.06 16.94 3.47
CA ASP A 8 -17.97 16.03 4.17
C ASP A 8 -18.51 14.91 3.26
N SER A 9 -17.66 14.36 2.39
CA SER A 9 -18.01 13.28 1.47
C SER A 9 -17.19 12.01 1.73
N VAL A 10 -17.83 10.86 1.56
CA VAL A 10 -17.16 9.56 1.64
C VAL A 10 -16.66 9.17 0.25
N PHE A 11 -15.42 8.74 0.17
CA PHE A 11 -14.81 8.27 -1.08
C PHE A 11 -13.92 7.04 -0.85
N LYS A 12 -13.61 6.30 -1.91
CA LYS A 12 -12.74 5.13 -1.89
C LYS A 12 -11.29 5.52 -2.18
N ALA A 13 -10.38 5.15 -1.29
CA ALA A 13 -8.95 5.15 -1.57
C ALA A 13 -8.50 3.69 -1.71
N SER A 14 -8.21 3.23 -2.92
CA SER A 14 -7.82 1.84 -3.16
C SER A 14 -6.31 1.70 -3.33
N VAL A 15 -5.77 0.65 -2.73
CA VAL A 15 -4.37 0.24 -2.79
C VAL A 15 -4.28 -1.07 -3.54
N LYS A 16 -3.62 -1.07 -4.70
CA LYS A 16 -3.40 -2.29 -5.49
C LYS A 16 -2.05 -2.90 -5.14
N ILE A 17 -2.06 -4.18 -4.82
CA ILE A 17 -0.88 -4.98 -4.47
C ILE A 17 -0.78 -6.12 -5.49
N PRO A 18 -0.27 -5.85 -6.71
CA PRO A 18 -0.24 -6.86 -7.76
C PRO A 18 0.82 -7.92 -7.48
N TYR A 19 0.47 -9.19 -7.70
CA TYR A 19 1.39 -10.33 -7.73
C TYR A 19 0.78 -11.43 -8.61
N GLU A 20 1.60 -12.41 -8.99
CA GLU A 20 1.17 -13.53 -9.82
C GLU A 20 0.24 -14.47 -9.03
N ASN A 21 -0.90 -14.83 -9.64
CA ASN A 21 -1.85 -15.74 -9.02
C ASN A 21 -1.20 -17.12 -8.77
N GLY A 22 -1.46 -17.67 -7.57
CA GLY A 22 -0.91 -18.96 -7.17
C GLY A 22 0.49 -18.89 -6.58
N LEU A 23 1.07 -17.70 -6.43
CA LEU A 23 2.31 -17.52 -5.69
C LEU A 23 2.07 -17.90 -4.21
N GLN A 24 2.92 -18.78 -3.69
CA GLN A 24 2.88 -19.23 -2.30
C GLN A 24 4.07 -18.68 -1.54
N GLU A 25 3.90 -18.46 -0.25
CA GLU A 25 4.96 -18.08 0.68
C GLU A 25 5.19 -19.18 1.73
N ILE A 26 6.32 -19.17 2.41
CA ILE A 26 6.60 -20.11 3.48
C ILE A 26 5.85 -19.72 4.75
N GLY A 27 5.05 -20.63 5.27
CA GLY A 27 4.41 -20.53 6.58
C GLY A 27 5.42 -20.59 7.73
N ALA A 28 4.96 -20.28 8.94
CA ALA A 28 5.82 -20.33 10.13
C ALA A 28 6.32 -21.77 10.46
N ASP A 29 5.56 -22.75 10.03
CA ASP A 29 5.86 -24.20 10.15
C ASP A 29 6.65 -24.76 8.96
N GLY A 30 7.04 -23.90 8.01
CA GLY A 30 7.76 -24.28 6.79
C GLY A 30 6.90 -24.83 5.66
N SER A 31 5.58 -24.90 5.81
CA SER A 31 4.67 -25.30 4.74
C SER A 31 4.45 -24.16 3.74
N ASP A 32 4.09 -24.51 2.50
CA ASP A 32 3.66 -23.54 1.51
C ASP A 32 2.25 -23.06 1.85
N VAL A 33 2.08 -21.74 2.00
CA VAL A 33 0.80 -21.09 2.30
C VAL A 33 0.48 -20.03 1.28
N GLY A 34 -0.80 -19.66 1.17
CA GLY A 34 -1.23 -18.56 0.30
C GLY A 34 -0.60 -17.24 0.72
N MET A 35 -0.29 -16.40 -0.29
CA MET A 35 0.29 -15.06 -0.08
C MET A 35 -0.61 -14.20 0.79
N GLN A 36 -0.02 -13.54 1.78
CA GLN A 36 -0.70 -12.52 2.56
C GLN A 36 -0.35 -11.11 2.07
N VAL A 37 -1.29 -10.19 2.23
CA VAL A 37 -1.12 -8.79 1.87
C VAL A 37 -1.50 -7.87 3.02
N GLY A 38 -0.94 -6.68 2.98
CA GLY A 38 -1.28 -5.61 3.91
C GLY A 38 -1.06 -4.24 3.26
N ALA A 39 -1.75 -3.24 3.76
CA ALA A 39 -1.60 -1.87 3.30
C ALA A 39 -1.60 -0.89 4.47
N VAL A 40 -0.90 0.20 4.29
CA VAL A 40 -0.93 1.37 5.16
C VAL A 40 -1.26 2.59 4.32
N ILE A 41 -2.16 3.43 4.81
CA ILE A 41 -2.44 4.73 4.23
C ILE A 41 -2.28 5.81 5.30
N GLN A 42 -1.48 6.81 5.00
CA GLN A 42 -1.39 8.02 5.80
C GLN A 42 -2.23 9.10 5.12
N LEU A 43 -3.34 9.41 5.75
CA LEU A 43 -4.25 10.47 5.34
C LEU A 43 -3.72 11.83 5.78
N PRO A 44 -4.01 12.90 5.03
CA PRO A 44 -3.70 14.25 5.47
C PRO A 44 -4.60 14.69 6.64
N ASP A 45 -4.21 15.75 7.30
CA ASP A 45 -4.95 16.28 8.45
C ASP A 45 -6.42 16.55 8.12
N GLY A 46 -7.29 16.14 9.03
CA GLY A 46 -8.74 16.25 8.91
C GLY A 46 -9.43 15.14 8.12
N PHE A 47 -8.70 14.37 7.29
CA PHE A 47 -9.25 13.19 6.65
C PHE A 47 -9.23 12.01 7.62
N THR A 48 -10.30 11.23 7.65
CA THR A 48 -10.46 10.13 8.59
C THR A 48 -11.05 8.89 7.91
N LEU A 49 -10.99 7.75 8.59
CA LEU A 49 -11.80 6.60 8.19
C LEU A 49 -13.28 6.99 8.29
N ALA A 50 -14.03 6.74 7.22
CA ALA A 50 -15.46 7.03 7.22
C ALA A 50 -16.19 6.13 8.22
N PRO A 51 -17.13 6.64 9.02
CA PRO A 51 -17.95 5.81 9.89
C PRO A 51 -18.85 4.87 9.05
N GLN A 52 -19.08 3.66 9.56
CA GLN A 52 -19.74 2.58 8.81
C GLN A 52 -21.18 2.89 8.38
N ASP A 53 -21.89 3.74 9.12
CA ASP A 53 -23.22 4.20 8.79
C ASP A 53 -23.29 5.11 7.53
N ARG A 54 -22.13 5.64 7.13
CA ARG A 54 -21.97 6.45 5.91
C ARG A 54 -21.44 5.65 4.71
N TRP A 55 -21.15 4.36 4.87
CA TRP A 55 -20.66 3.52 3.77
C TRP A 55 -21.78 3.19 2.80
N THR A 56 -21.49 3.29 1.51
CA THR A 56 -22.36 2.78 0.46
C THR A 56 -22.36 1.26 0.47
N ASP A 57 -23.37 0.63 -0.14
CA ASP A 57 -23.42 -0.83 -0.21
C ASP A 57 -22.23 -1.41 -1.00
N GLU A 58 -21.75 -0.70 -2.03
CA GLU A 58 -20.53 -1.04 -2.76
C GLU A 58 -19.29 -1.04 -1.84
N ILE A 59 -19.12 -0.03 -0.98
CA ILE A 59 -18.00 0.02 -0.03
C ILE A 59 -18.10 -1.13 0.97
N LYS A 60 -19.29 -1.46 1.46
CA LYS A 60 -19.50 -2.57 2.40
C LYS A 60 -19.10 -3.91 1.78
N GLU A 61 -19.48 -4.15 0.52
CA GLU A 61 -19.12 -5.35 -0.22
C GLU A 61 -17.59 -5.44 -0.45
N GLU A 62 -16.95 -4.36 -0.89
CA GLU A 62 -15.51 -4.31 -1.15
C GLU A 62 -14.65 -4.38 0.12
N THR A 63 -15.20 -4.08 1.29
CA THR A 63 -14.52 -4.12 2.58
C THR A 63 -14.97 -5.29 3.47
N GLU A 64 -15.72 -6.24 2.93
CA GLU A 64 -16.14 -7.43 3.67
C GLU A 64 -14.91 -8.23 4.11
N GLY A 65 -14.86 -8.57 5.40
CA GLY A 65 -13.71 -9.27 5.98
C GLY A 65 -12.45 -8.44 6.20
N VAL A 66 -12.47 -7.16 5.84
CA VAL A 66 -11.33 -6.24 6.07
C VAL A 66 -11.49 -5.51 7.39
N TYR A 67 -10.46 -5.60 8.24
CA TYR A 67 -10.39 -4.87 9.50
C TYR A 67 -9.41 -3.71 9.42
N PHE A 68 -9.88 -2.51 9.73
CA PHE A 68 -9.06 -1.29 9.75
C PHE A 68 -8.59 -0.99 11.17
N SER A 69 -7.29 -0.82 11.34
CA SER A 69 -6.70 -0.37 12.60
C SER A 69 -5.98 0.96 12.41
N GLN A 70 -5.93 1.75 13.48
CA GLN A 70 -5.10 2.95 13.53
C GLN A 70 -3.70 2.58 13.99
N TYR A 71 -2.68 3.27 13.48
CA TYR A 71 -1.30 3.03 13.88
C TYR A 71 -1.09 3.29 15.37
N SER A 72 -1.65 4.39 15.89
CA SER A 72 -1.68 4.72 17.31
C SER A 72 -2.79 5.75 17.57
N ASP A 73 -3.15 5.95 18.83
CA ASP A 73 -4.13 6.96 19.25
C ASP A 73 -3.70 8.39 18.86
N GLU A 74 -2.39 8.66 18.89
CA GLU A 74 -1.82 9.96 18.50
C GLU A 74 -1.79 10.17 16.99
N LYS A 75 -1.75 9.07 16.20
CA LYS A 75 -1.66 9.07 14.74
C LYS A 75 -2.84 8.33 14.14
N SER A 76 -4.04 8.79 14.45
CA SER A 76 -5.30 8.22 14.00
C SER A 76 -5.54 8.39 12.48
N ASN A 77 -4.78 9.28 11.84
CA ASN A 77 -4.79 9.47 10.39
C ASN A 77 -3.93 8.44 9.63
N ILE A 78 -3.20 7.55 10.31
CA ILE A 78 -2.49 6.43 9.70
C ILE A 78 -3.32 5.17 9.92
N LEU A 79 -3.84 4.61 8.83
CA LEU A 79 -4.69 3.42 8.84
C LEU A 79 -3.93 2.22 8.29
N LEU A 80 -4.11 1.08 8.92
CA LEU A 80 -3.49 -0.19 8.54
C LEU A 80 -4.56 -1.24 8.26
N VAL A 81 -4.28 -2.07 7.27
CA VAL A 81 -5.02 -3.28 6.97
C VAL A 81 -4.03 -4.43 6.80
N GLY A 82 -4.35 -5.55 7.38
CA GLY A 82 -3.59 -6.78 7.20
C GLY A 82 -2.83 -7.26 8.44
N PRO A 83 -2.25 -8.46 8.37
CA PRO A 83 -2.22 -9.35 7.18
C PRO A 83 -3.59 -9.96 6.86
N ILE A 84 -3.95 -10.01 5.57
CA ILE A 84 -5.17 -10.64 5.06
C ILE A 84 -4.86 -11.51 3.83
N PRO A 85 -5.69 -12.51 3.48
CA PRO A 85 -5.46 -13.37 2.31
C PRO A 85 -5.38 -12.56 1.02
N GLY A 86 -4.27 -12.66 0.32
CA GLY A 86 -4.00 -11.85 -0.86
C GLY A 86 -4.75 -12.28 -2.11
N ASP A 87 -5.12 -13.56 -2.24
CA ASP A 87 -5.93 -14.08 -3.33
C ASP A 87 -7.30 -13.42 -3.46
N GLN A 88 -7.85 -12.94 -2.35
CA GLN A 88 -9.12 -12.24 -2.26
C GLN A 88 -8.96 -10.71 -2.21
N HIS A 89 -7.77 -10.20 -1.87
CA HIS A 89 -7.55 -8.79 -1.53
C HIS A 89 -6.34 -8.17 -2.24
N GLN A 90 -6.13 -8.46 -3.53
CA GLN A 90 -5.11 -7.74 -4.33
C GLN A 90 -5.39 -6.23 -4.47
N GLU A 91 -6.62 -5.82 -4.20
CA GLU A 91 -7.01 -4.42 -4.05
C GLU A 91 -7.67 -4.22 -2.68
N ILE A 92 -7.07 -3.38 -1.85
CA ILE A 92 -7.57 -3.02 -0.52
C ILE A 92 -8.22 -1.64 -0.61
N VAL A 93 -9.49 -1.54 -0.24
CA VAL A 93 -10.26 -0.29 -0.28
C VAL A 93 -10.36 0.30 1.11
N PHE A 94 -9.93 1.56 1.25
CA PHE A 94 -10.10 2.37 2.45
C PHE A 94 -11.26 3.36 2.23
N PRO A 95 -12.35 3.25 3.00
CA PRO A 95 -13.42 4.25 2.98
C PRO A 95 -12.97 5.48 3.75
N VAL A 96 -12.77 6.59 3.03
CA VAL A 96 -12.23 7.83 3.61
C VAL A 96 -13.32 8.90 3.63
N LEU A 97 -13.42 9.61 4.76
CA LEU A 97 -14.24 10.79 4.93
C LEU A 97 -13.40 12.04 4.75
N SER A 98 -13.79 12.91 3.84
CA SER A 98 -13.17 14.22 3.65
C SER A 98 -13.61 15.21 4.72
N PRO A 99 -12.73 16.12 5.18
CA PRO A 99 -13.06 17.15 6.16
C PRO A 99 -13.94 18.24 5.57
N ASN A 100 -14.54 19.03 6.47
CA ASN A 100 -15.35 20.19 6.08
C ASN A 100 -14.72 21.49 6.61
N PRO A 101 -14.15 22.35 5.76
CA PRO A 101 -13.59 23.65 6.16
C PRO A 101 -14.59 24.60 6.82
N ALA A 102 -15.88 24.38 6.66
CA ALA A 102 -16.89 25.18 7.35
C ALA A 102 -17.00 24.86 8.85
N THR A 103 -16.58 23.68 9.26
CA THR A 103 -16.63 23.21 10.66
C THR A 103 -15.26 23.16 11.31
N ASP A 104 -14.17 23.15 10.54
CA ASP A 104 -12.80 23.13 11.01
C ASP A 104 -11.97 24.22 10.30
N SER A 105 -11.61 25.26 11.04
CA SER A 105 -10.84 26.41 10.55
C SER A 105 -9.38 26.09 10.19
N ASN A 106 -8.86 24.94 10.62
CA ASN A 106 -7.50 24.51 10.28
C ASN A 106 -7.44 23.86 8.89
N ILE A 107 -8.59 23.48 8.35
CA ILE A 107 -8.69 22.83 7.04
C ILE A 107 -9.00 23.88 5.96
N HIS A 108 -8.31 23.80 4.85
CA HIS A 108 -8.46 24.71 3.72
C HIS A 108 -8.79 23.95 2.44
N PHE A 109 -9.50 24.60 1.52
CA PHE A 109 -9.65 24.08 0.16
C PHE A 109 -8.31 24.07 -0.55
N GLY A 110 -7.94 22.96 -1.16
CA GLY A 110 -6.66 22.83 -1.84
C GLY A 110 -6.22 21.41 -2.05
N LYS A 111 -4.94 21.27 -2.37
CA LYS A 111 -4.29 19.98 -2.57
C LYS A 111 -3.75 19.43 -1.25
N TYR A 112 -3.95 18.14 -1.07
CA TYR A 112 -3.44 17.37 0.06
C TYR A 112 -2.69 16.16 -0.44
N GLN A 113 -1.62 15.77 0.26
CA GLN A 113 -0.86 14.57 -0.05
C GLN A 113 -1.32 13.39 0.78
N VAL A 114 -1.39 12.23 0.13
CA VAL A 114 -1.71 10.95 0.73
C VAL A 114 -0.53 10.02 0.47
N HIS A 115 0.01 9.41 1.53
CA HIS A 115 1.11 8.46 1.42
C HIS A 115 0.57 7.05 1.61
N VAL A 116 0.98 6.15 0.75
CA VAL A 116 0.48 4.78 0.73
C VAL A 116 1.65 3.81 0.69
N GLY A 117 1.60 2.78 1.53
CA GLY A 117 2.48 1.63 1.49
C GLY A 117 1.66 0.37 1.28
N GLY A 118 2.16 -0.53 0.45
CA GLY A 118 1.61 -1.86 0.27
C GLY A 118 2.68 -2.92 0.48
N ASN A 119 2.29 -4.03 1.06
CA ASN A 119 3.16 -5.16 1.33
C ASN A 119 2.47 -6.45 0.91
N ARG A 120 3.23 -7.37 0.38
CA ARG A 120 2.84 -8.77 0.15
C ARG A 120 3.87 -9.69 0.80
N GLY A 121 3.40 -10.82 1.32
CA GLY A 121 4.23 -11.82 1.97
C GLY A 121 4.52 -11.50 3.44
N ARG A 122 5.18 -12.47 4.09
CA ARG A 122 5.52 -12.40 5.51
C ARG A 122 6.76 -11.57 5.76
N GLY A 123 6.84 -11.01 6.97
CA GLY A 123 8.03 -10.30 7.43
C GLY A 123 9.24 -11.22 7.57
N GLN A 124 10.43 -10.68 7.32
CA GLN A 124 11.72 -11.36 7.46
C GLN A 124 12.24 -11.31 8.91
N VAL A 125 11.73 -10.40 9.71
CA VAL A 125 12.10 -10.17 11.11
C VAL A 125 10.83 -10.02 11.93
N TYR A 126 10.80 -10.65 13.09
CA TYR A 126 9.72 -10.49 14.05
C TYR A 126 9.82 -9.14 14.80
N PRO A 127 8.74 -8.65 15.42
CA PRO A 127 8.78 -7.42 16.22
C PRO A 127 9.79 -7.46 17.38
N THR A 128 10.20 -8.66 17.82
CA THR A 128 11.25 -8.89 18.82
C THR A 128 12.65 -8.59 18.30
N GLY A 129 12.83 -8.45 16.97
CA GLY A 129 14.11 -8.31 16.31
C GLY A 129 14.74 -9.63 15.86
N GLU A 130 14.13 -10.76 16.17
CA GLU A 130 14.60 -12.08 15.75
C GLU A 130 14.28 -12.36 14.28
N LYS A 131 15.18 -13.07 13.58
CA LYS A 131 14.93 -13.51 12.20
C LYS A 131 13.75 -14.48 12.15
N SER A 132 12.86 -14.26 11.17
CA SER A 132 11.85 -15.26 10.84
C SER A 132 12.43 -16.34 9.91
N ASN A 133 11.68 -17.40 9.67
CA ASN A 133 12.05 -18.39 8.66
C ASN A 133 11.86 -17.92 7.21
N ASN A 134 11.40 -16.70 6.99
CA ASN A 134 11.21 -16.09 5.66
C ASN A 134 12.38 -15.17 5.28
N THR A 135 13.62 -15.58 5.56
CA THR A 135 14.82 -14.81 5.26
C THR A 135 16.02 -15.71 5.05
N THR A 136 17.11 -15.14 4.56
CA THR A 136 18.39 -15.84 4.42
C THR A 136 19.13 -15.96 5.76
N TYR A 137 19.88 -17.05 5.93
CA TYR A 137 20.78 -17.29 7.05
C TYR A 137 22.22 -17.19 6.58
N THR A 138 23.09 -16.71 7.46
CA THR A 138 24.50 -16.44 7.16
C THR A 138 25.42 -17.19 8.11
N ALA A 139 26.63 -17.51 7.65
CA ALA A 139 27.65 -18.12 8.48
C ALA A 139 28.06 -17.21 9.65
N PRO A 140 27.99 -17.66 10.91
CA PRO A 140 28.37 -16.87 12.08
C PRO A 140 29.87 -16.62 12.20
N ALA A 141 30.69 -17.48 11.58
CA ALA A 141 32.16 -17.41 11.60
C ALA A 141 32.77 -17.90 10.30
N SER A 142 34.00 -17.49 10.03
CA SER A 142 34.80 -18.06 8.94
C SER A 142 35.40 -19.41 9.37
N GLY A 143 35.30 -20.42 8.49
CA GLY A 143 35.80 -21.76 8.80
C GLY A 143 35.33 -22.80 7.80
N SER A 144 35.23 -24.04 8.23
CA SER A 144 34.65 -25.13 7.45
C SER A 144 33.44 -25.74 8.15
N VAL A 145 32.45 -26.17 7.39
CA VAL A 145 31.27 -26.87 7.90
C VAL A 145 31.69 -28.26 8.37
N THR A 146 31.58 -28.53 9.65
CA THR A 146 32.01 -29.81 10.26
C THR A 146 30.84 -30.75 10.53
N SER A 147 29.66 -30.26 10.84
CA SER A 147 28.44 -31.08 10.92
C SER A 147 27.20 -30.34 10.46
N ILE A 148 26.22 -31.11 9.98
CA ILE A 148 24.88 -30.71 9.65
C ILE A 148 23.94 -31.72 10.30
N GLU A 149 23.21 -31.31 11.33
CA GLU A 149 22.40 -32.22 12.14
C GLU A 149 20.96 -31.71 12.23
N PRO A 150 19.97 -32.60 12.35
CA PRO A 150 18.59 -32.18 12.63
C PRO A 150 18.50 -31.62 14.04
N GLY A 151 17.85 -30.42 14.15
CA GLY A 151 17.55 -29.78 15.41
C GLY A 151 16.09 -29.97 15.83
N GLU A 152 15.66 -29.20 16.82
CA GLU A 152 14.28 -29.22 17.30
C GLU A 152 13.34 -28.56 16.29
N ASN A 153 12.06 -28.96 16.29
CA ASN A 153 11.00 -28.41 15.44
C ASN A 153 11.32 -28.39 13.94
N GLY A 154 12.12 -29.34 13.45
CA GLY A 154 12.52 -29.43 12.04
C GLY A 154 13.64 -28.46 11.62
N ALA A 155 14.24 -27.75 12.57
CA ALA A 155 15.40 -26.91 12.29
C ALA A 155 16.61 -27.74 11.86
N THR A 156 17.58 -27.10 11.21
CA THR A 156 18.88 -27.66 10.85
C THR A 156 20.00 -26.96 11.64
N LEU A 157 20.81 -27.72 12.34
CA LEU A 157 21.98 -27.24 13.07
C LEU A 157 23.19 -27.33 12.16
N VAL A 158 23.84 -26.23 11.85
CA VAL A 158 25.03 -26.14 11.04
C VAL A 158 26.21 -25.73 11.93
N THR A 159 27.16 -26.64 12.16
CA THR A 159 28.36 -26.35 12.94
C THR A 159 29.53 -26.01 12.03
N ILE A 160 30.11 -24.83 12.27
CA ILE A 160 31.28 -24.32 11.56
C ILE A 160 32.46 -24.31 12.54
N THR A 161 33.54 -24.92 12.15
CA THR A 161 34.81 -24.91 12.93
C THR A 161 35.77 -23.91 12.31
N THR A 162 36.18 -22.94 13.09
CA THR A 162 37.14 -21.90 12.69
C THR A 162 38.55 -22.46 12.55
N THR A 163 39.47 -21.72 11.94
CA THR A 163 40.89 -22.08 11.84
C THR A 163 41.57 -22.23 13.19
N ASP A 164 41.03 -21.56 14.23
CA ASP A 164 41.54 -21.60 15.59
C ASP A 164 41.02 -22.84 16.39
N GLY A 165 40.14 -23.63 15.73
CA GLY A 165 39.55 -24.84 16.32
C GLY A 165 38.30 -24.58 17.19
N GLU A 166 37.77 -23.38 17.19
CA GLU A 166 36.51 -23.03 17.86
C GLU A 166 35.32 -23.46 16.97
N SER A 167 34.30 -24.07 17.57
CA SER A 167 33.09 -24.49 16.86
C SER A 167 31.92 -23.59 17.21
N VAL A 168 31.27 -23.04 16.17
CA VAL A 168 30.09 -22.19 16.30
C VAL A 168 28.94 -22.83 15.53
N THR A 169 27.77 -22.92 16.16
CA THR A 169 26.58 -23.53 15.56
C THR A 169 25.56 -22.48 15.22
N GLU A 170 25.10 -22.49 13.97
CA GLU A 170 23.95 -21.71 13.50
C GLU A 170 22.72 -22.61 13.42
N THR A 171 21.58 -22.09 13.92
CA THR A 171 20.30 -22.80 13.86
C THR A 171 19.45 -22.22 12.73
N ILE A 172 19.21 -23.02 11.71
CA ILE A 172 18.38 -22.65 10.55
C ILE A 172 16.99 -23.24 10.79
N PRO A 173 15.94 -22.43 10.94
CA PRO A 173 14.58 -22.94 11.10
C PRO A 173 14.08 -23.62 9.83
N VAL A 174 12.99 -24.36 9.95
CA VAL A 174 12.31 -24.98 8.80
C VAL A 174 11.85 -23.92 7.80
N GLY A 175 12.13 -24.15 6.52
CA GLY A 175 11.77 -23.24 5.41
C GLY A 175 12.97 -22.93 4.52
N PRO A 176 13.97 -22.15 4.96
CA PRO A 176 15.18 -21.90 4.18
C PRO A 176 15.95 -23.20 3.92
N ALA A 177 16.25 -23.45 2.64
CA ALA A 177 17.03 -24.62 2.26
C ALA A 177 18.53 -24.32 2.34
N LEU A 178 19.27 -25.15 3.08
CA LEU A 178 20.73 -25.07 3.18
C LEU A 178 21.38 -25.31 1.80
N GLN A 179 22.34 -24.45 1.43
CA GLN A 179 23.09 -24.53 0.17
C GLN A 179 24.51 -25.05 0.31
N LEU A 180 24.88 -25.52 1.49
CA LEU A 180 26.19 -25.99 1.83
C LEU A 180 26.18 -27.47 2.22
N GLY A 181 27.34 -28.14 2.05
CA GLY A 181 27.63 -29.49 2.52
C GLY A 181 28.69 -29.52 3.61
N VAL A 182 28.80 -30.66 4.29
CA VAL A 182 29.90 -30.91 5.23
C VAL A 182 31.24 -30.90 4.47
N GLY A 183 32.18 -30.11 4.97
CA GLY A 183 33.51 -29.91 4.37
C GLY A 183 33.62 -28.58 3.57
N ASP A 184 32.54 -27.92 3.28
CA ASP A 184 32.57 -26.62 2.55
C ASP A 184 33.21 -25.54 3.42
N ALA A 185 34.04 -24.69 2.78
CA ALA A 185 34.62 -23.52 3.41
C ALA A 185 33.69 -22.34 3.29
N VAL A 186 33.54 -21.59 4.38
CA VAL A 186 32.67 -20.41 4.45
C VAL A 186 33.37 -19.22 5.08
N GLU A 187 33.00 -18.02 4.69
CA GLU A 187 33.41 -16.77 5.33
C GLU A 187 32.32 -16.26 6.27
N ALA A 188 32.71 -15.60 7.35
CA ALA A 188 31.74 -14.96 8.25
C ALA A 188 30.84 -14.00 7.49
N GLY A 189 29.52 -14.10 7.68
CA GLY A 189 28.51 -13.30 6.98
C GLY A 189 28.14 -13.80 5.59
N ALA A 190 28.79 -14.84 5.06
CA ALA A 190 28.38 -15.46 3.79
C ALA A 190 26.98 -16.09 3.93
N VAL A 191 26.15 -15.92 2.92
CA VAL A 191 24.80 -16.53 2.88
C VAL A 191 24.96 -18.05 2.70
N ILE A 192 24.31 -18.83 3.57
CA ILE A 192 24.38 -20.28 3.61
C ILE A 192 23.06 -20.97 3.23
N THR A 193 21.99 -20.22 3.03
CA THR A 193 20.67 -20.74 2.60
C THR A 193 20.20 -20.05 1.33
N ASN A 194 19.18 -20.63 0.67
CA ASN A 194 18.41 -19.87 -0.31
C ASN A 194 17.63 -18.74 0.38
N ASP A 195 17.11 -17.81 -0.42
CA ASP A 195 16.12 -16.82 0.05
C ASP A 195 14.71 -17.35 -0.23
N PRO A 196 13.94 -17.71 0.81
CA PRO A 196 12.55 -18.16 0.64
C PRO A 196 11.58 -17.02 0.43
N ASN A 197 12.00 -15.76 0.64
CA ASN A 197 11.11 -14.61 0.59
C ASN A 197 10.67 -14.31 -0.85
N VAL A 198 9.39 -14.50 -1.10
CA VAL A 198 8.69 -14.13 -2.35
C VAL A 198 7.88 -12.85 -2.19
N GLY A 199 7.97 -12.22 -1.03
CA GLY A 199 7.26 -11.00 -0.68
C GLY A 199 7.77 -9.78 -1.43
N GLY A 200 7.14 -8.66 -1.16
CA GLY A 200 7.52 -7.37 -1.71
C GLY A 200 6.84 -6.23 -0.99
N PHE A 201 7.46 -5.07 -1.07
CA PHE A 201 6.98 -3.84 -0.49
C PHE A 201 7.02 -2.72 -1.54
N GLY A 202 5.98 -1.89 -1.57
CA GLY A 202 5.91 -0.73 -2.44
C GLY A 202 5.33 0.47 -1.73
N GLN A 203 5.72 1.65 -2.18
CA GLN A 203 5.20 2.93 -1.70
C GLN A 203 4.80 3.80 -2.88
N VAL A 204 3.76 4.61 -2.69
CA VAL A 204 3.33 5.60 -3.66
C VAL A 204 2.76 6.82 -2.94
N ASP A 205 3.06 7.99 -3.48
CA ASP A 205 2.44 9.24 -3.08
C ASP A 205 1.33 9.60 -4.05
N ALA A 206 0.21 10.06 -3.52
CA ALA A 206 -0.93 10.50 -4.28
C ALA A 206 -1.39 11.87 -3.82
N GLU A 207 -2.02 12.62 -4.71
CA GLU A 207 -2.61 13.92 -4.38
C GLU A 207 -4.14 13.84 -4.48
N ILE A 208 -4.81 14.51 -3.55
CA ILE A 208 -6.25 14.71 -3.57
C ILE A 208 -6.56 16.21 -3.42
N VAL A 209 -7.54 16.68 -4.15
CA VAL A 209 -7.99 18.09 -4.07
C VAL A 209 -9.31 18.16 -3.31
N LEU A 210 -9.31 18.86 -2.18
CA LEU A 210 -10.55 19.24 -1.50
C LEU A 210 -11.13 20.45 -2.23
N GLN A 211 -12.24 20.23 -2.95
CA GLN A 211 -12.86 21.23 -3.81
C GLN A 211 -13.79 22.15 -3.04
N ASP A 212 -13.75 23.44 -3.40
CA ASP A 212 -14.73 24.41 -2.96
C ASP A 212 -15.99 24.35 -3.86
N PRO A 213 -17.17 23.94 -3.33
CA PRO A 213 -18.40 23.88 -4.09
C PRO A 213 -18.81 25.25 -4.68
N VAL A 214 -18.59 26.32 -3.92
CA VAL A 214 -18.93 27.69 -4.38
C VAL A 214 -18.09 28.08 -5.58
N ARG A 215 -16.80 27.74 -5.57
CA ARG A 215 -15.90 27.97 -6.72
C ARG A 215 -16.36 27.18 -7.94
N ILE A 216 -16.78 25.92 -7.78
CA ILE A 216 -17.26 25.09 -8.89
C ILE A 216 -18.49 25.70 -9.52
N TYR A 217 -19.51 26.06 -8.71
CA TYR A 217 -20.73 26.70 -9.22
C TYR A 217 -20.44 28.05 -9.84
N GLY A 218 -19.56 28.84 -9.26
CA GLY A 218 -19.15 30.14 -9.82
C GLY A 218 -18.49 30.00 -11.20
N LEU A 219 -17.62 29.02 -11.38
CA LEU A 219 -17.00 28.72 -12.68
C LEU A 219 -18.02 28.24 -13.71
N LEU A 220 -18.95 27.37 -13.33
CA LEU A 220 -20.02 26.92 -14.23
C LEU A 220 -20.90 28.09 -14.67
N ALA A 221 -21.30 28.97 -13.76
CA ALA A 221 -22.07 30.19 -14.08
C ALA A 221 -21.29 31.12 -15.00
N PHE A 222 -19.99 31.32 -14.76
CA PHE A 222 -19.11 32.10 -15.61
C PHE A 222 -19.06 31.55 -17.05
N PHE A 223 -18.80 30.24 -17.21
CA PHE A 223 -18.76 29.64 -18.54
C PHE A 223 -20.11 29.69 -19.25
N ALA A 224 -21.21 29.51 -18.53
CA ALA A 224 -22.57 29.68 -19.10
C ALA A 224 -22.77 31.09 -19.59
N ALA A 225 -22.39 32.12 -18.83
CA ALA A 225 -22.47 33.50 -19.23
C ALA A 225 -21.64 33.84 -20.46
N VAL A 226 -20.39 33.32 -20.52
CA VAL A 226 -19.51 33.46 -21.69
C VAL A 226 -20.12 32.79 -22.93
N ALA A 227 -20.66 31.59 -22.81
CA ALA A 227 -21.31 30.88 -23.92
C ALA A 227 -22.52 31.65 -24.42
N LEU A 228 -23.37 32.16 -23.54
CA LEU A 228 -24.52 33.00 -23.91
C LEU A 228 -24.07 34.27 -24.64
N ALA A 229 -23.04 34.96 -24.14
CA ALA A 229 -22.50 36.15 -24.80
C ALA A 229 -22.01 35.84 -26.23
N GLN A 230 -21.28 34.71 -26.41
CA GLN A 230 -20.83 34.29 -27.74
C GLN A 230 -22.02 33.98 -28.69
N ILE A 231 -23.04 33.30 -28.22
CA ILE A 231 -24.26 33.03 -29.00
C ILE A 231 -24.93 34.34 -29.40
N MET A 232 -25.07 35.27 -28.50
CA MET A 232 -25.66 36.59 -28.76
C MET A 232 -24.88 37.38 -29.82
N LEU A 233 -23.55 37.36 -29.76
CA LEU A 233 -22.69 38.00 -30.76
C LEU A 233 -22.85 37.37 -32.14
N VAL A 234 -22.93 36.06 -32.25
CA VAL A 234 -23.13 35.33 -33.50
C VAL A 234 -24.51 35.65 -34.07
N LEU A 235 -25.56 35.66 -33.23
CA LEU A 235 -26.93 36.01 -33.66
C LEU A 235 -27.01 37.47 -34.14
N LYS A 236 -26.37 38.38 -33.42
CA LYS A 236 -26.29 39.79 -33.82
C LYS A 236 -25.59 39.97 -35.17
N LYS A 237 -24.45 39.28 -35.37
CA LYS A 237 -23.72 39.27 -36.64
C LYS A 237 -24.61 38.77 -37.79
N ARG A 238 -25.28 37.62 -37.61
CA ARG A 238 -26.23 37.10 -38.62
C ARG A 238 -27.39 38.03 -38.91
N GLN A 239 -27.89 38.73 -37.91
CA GLN A 239 -28.96 39.73 -38.10
C GLN A 239 -28.46 40.89 -38.95
N ILE A 240 -27.26 41.44 -38.67
CA ILE A 240 -26.66 42.54 -39.45
C ILE A 240 -26.45 42.09 -40.89
N GLU A 241 -25.86 40.90 -41.13
CA GLU A 241 -25.67 40.37 -42.48
C GLU A 241 -26.97 40.23 -43.26
N LYS A 242 -28.06 39.78 -42.59
CA LYS A 242 -29.39 39.74 -43.23
C LYS A 242 -29.94 41.11 -43.59
N VAL A 243 -29.76 42.10 -42.74
CA VAL A 243 -30.19 43.47 -43.01
C VAL A 243 -29.40 44.07 -44.18
N GLN A 244 -28.08 43.93 -44.18
CA GLN A 244 -27.21 44.41 -45.28
C GLN A 244 -27.55 43.76 -46.60
N ALA A 245 -27.81 42.45 -46.62
CA ALA A 245 -28.23 41.73 -47.82
C ALA A 245 -29.61 42.19 -48.33
N ALA A 246 -30.51 42.63 -47.44
CA ALA A 246 -31.82 43.13 -47.81
C ALA A 246 -31.77 44.58 -48.35
N GLU A 247 -30.80 45.38 -47.86
CA GLU A 247 -30.56 46.76 -48.30
C GLU A 247 -29.71 46.87 -49.57
N GLY A 248 -29.17 45.76 -50.09
CA GLY A 248 -28.39 45.72 -51.30
C GLY A 248 -26.98 46.33 -51.19
N VAL A 249 -26.43 46.38 -49.98
CA VAL A 249 -25.06 46.83 -49.67
C VAL A 249 -24.15 45.65 -49.43
#